data_3369f7edb6166aa75ecf874ffb183283
#
_entry.id   3369f7edb6166aa75ecf874ffb183283
#
_cell.length_a   1.000
_cell.length_b   1.000
_cell.length_c   1.000
_cell.angle_alpha   90.00
_cell.angle_beta   90.00
_cell.angle_gamma   90.00
#
_symmetry.space_group_name_H-M   'P 1'
#
loop_
_entity.id
_entity.type
_entity.pdbx_description
1 polymer ?
#
loop_
_entity_poly.entity_id
_entity_poly.type
_entity_poly.pdbx_seq_one_letter_code
_entity_poly.pdbx_strand_id
1 'polypeptide(L)'
;NNYEALIGNPIQELVKDAGGKSDQEIIMGGPMMGVKLPHTDVSVTKAMKCLLAITDEMKSKDTFEMPCIRCTKCVEVCPAQLQPQELYWHAKSKQFEKLTEDYKLFDCIECGCCSYVCPSNIPLVQYYRYAKSEIRDQLKSSEVADIARERNEFRLYRLEREKKERAERNAQRRAQTSDSDKKKLIEEKKAAIAEAMKRIEEKEK
;
A
#
# COMPACT_ATOMS: atom_id res chain seq x y z
N ASN A 1 16.30 -26.56 -21.21
CA ASN A 1 17.57 -25.85 -21.18
C ASN A 1 17.66 -24.98 -19.93
N ASN A 2 18.87 -24.81 -19.40
CA ASN A 2 19.14 -23.92 -18.28
C ASN A 2 19.95 -22.74 -18.81
N TYR A 3 19.61 -21.54 -18.38
CA TYR A 3 20.26 -20.31 -18.81
C TYR A 3 20.71 -19.49 -17.61
N GLU A 4 21.84 -18.87 -17.72
CA GLU A 4 22.26 -17.78 -16.85
C GLU A 4 21.91 -16.47 -17.52
N ALA A 5 20.88 -15.79 -17.03
CA ALA A 5 20.34 -14.58 -17.62
C ALA A 5 20.51 -13.39 -16.67
N LEU A 6 20.90 -12.26 -17.23
CA LEU A 6 20.98 -11.02 -16.47
C LEU A 6 19.58 -10.45 -16.24
N ILE A 7 19.38 -9.83 -15.08
CA ILE A 7 18.15 -9.09 -14.78
C ILE A 7 18.04 -7.94 -15.79
N GLY A 8 16.89 -7.82 -16.43
CA GLY A 8 16.64 -6.83 -17.46
C GLY A 8 16.73 -7.35 -18.90
N ASN A 9 17.28 -8.55 -19.12
CA ASN A 9 17.28 -9.15 -20.46
C ASN A 9 15.86 -9.37 -20.95
N PRO A 10 15.55 -9.12 -22.25
CA PRO A 10 14.25 -9.41 -22.83
C PRO A 10 13.96 -10.93 -22.81
N ILE A 11 12.78 -11.32 -22.34
CA ILE A 11 12.34 -12.72 -22.33
C ILE A 11 12.31 -13.30 -23.74
N GLN A 12 11.98 -12.50 -24.75
CA GLN A 12 11.89 -12.91 -26.13
C GLN A 12 13.22 -13.46 -26.68
N GLU A 13 14.36 -12.91 -26.24
CA GLU A 13 15.68 -13.42 -26.64
C GLU A 13 15.92 -14.81 -26.05
N LEU A 14 15.61 -15.01 -24.77
CA LEU A 14 15.76 -16.31 -24.12
C LEU A 14 14.89 -17.39 -24.75
N VAL A 15 13.67 -17.02 -25.15
CA VAL A 15 12.75 -17.94 -25.84
C VAL A 15 13.29 -18.33 -27.20
N LYS A 16 13.83 -17.36 -27.97
CA LYS A 16 14.47 -17.64 -29.26
C LYS A 16 15.70 -18.54 -29.15
N ASP A 17 16.57 -18.25 -28.19
CA ASP A 17 17.77 -19.06 -27.92
C ASP A 17 17.40 -20.49 -27.50
N ALA A 18 16.27 -20.65 -26.80
CA ALA A 18 15.74 -21.97 -26.44
C ALA A 18 15.12 -22.73 -27.62
N GLY A 19 15.00 -22.11 -28.80
CA GLY A 19 14.35 -22.68 -29.97
C GLY A 19 12.84 -22.46 -30.03
N GLY A 20 12.31 -21.57 -29.19
CA GLY A 20 10.89 -21.20 -29.19
C GLY A 20 10.55 -20.19 -30.32
N LYS A 21 9.27 -20.12 -30.66
CA LYS A 21 8.74 -19.16 -31.62
C LYS A 21 8.32 -17.87 -30.94
N SER A 22 8.41 -16.75 -31.65
CA SER A 22 8.13 -15.41 -31.09
C SER A 22 6.65 -15.19 -30.72
N ASP A 23 5.74 -15.95 -31.30
CA ASP A 23 4.28 -15.87 -31.14
C ASP A 23 3.72 -16.93 -30.16
N GLN A 24 4.59 -17.72 -29.55
CA GLN A 24 4.17 -18.71 -28.56
C GLN A 24 3.67 -18.06 -27.28
N GLU A 25 2.64 -18.66 -26.71
CA GLU A 25 2.19 -18.31 -25.36
C GLU A 25 3.24 -18.73 -24.34
N ILE A 26 3.59 -17.80 -23.45
CA ILE A 26 4.60 -18.02 -22.41
C ILE A 26 3.97 -17.96 -21.04
N ILE A 27 4.26 -18.97 -20.22
CA ILE A 27 3.95 -18.96 -18.79
C ILE A 27 5.25 -18.67 -18.01
N MET A 28 5.21 -17.61 -17.20
CA MET A 28 6.25 -17.32 -16.22
C MET A 28 5.99 -18.12 -14.96
N GLY A 29 6.87 -19.10 -14.65
CA GLY A 29 6.73 -20.01 -13.52
C GLY A 29 6.43 -21.44 -13.94
N GLY A 30 5.98 -22.25 -12.97
CA GLY A 30 5.62 -23.65 -13.22
C GLY A 30 4.25 -23.83 -13.89
N PRO A 31 3.95 -25.01 -14.44
CA PRO A 31 2.71 -25.25 -15.20
C PRO A 31 1.44 -25.06 -14.38
N MET A 32 1.47 -25.32 -13.06
CA MET A 32 0.31 -25.19 -12.17
C MET A 32 0.22 -23.83 -11.48
N MET A 33 1.35 -23.18 -11.24
CA MET A 33 1.46 -21.95 -10.44
C MET A 33 1.82 -20.72 -11.27
N GLY A 34 2.23 -20.93 -12.51
CA GLY A 34 2.71 -19.88 -13.37
C GLY A 34 1.62 -18.88 -13.78
N VAL A 35 2.07 -17.74 -14.24
CA VAL A 35 1.21 -16.70 -14.79
C VAL A 35 1.45 -16.61 -16.30
N LYS A 36 0.38 -16.72 -17.09
CA LYS A 36 0.44 -16.51 -18.53
C LYS A 36 0.80 -15.04 -18.78
N LEU A 37 1.85 -14.81 -19.54
CA LEU A 37 2.25 -13.47 -19.90
C LEU A 37 1.35 -12.95 -21.04
N PRO A 38 0.83 -11.73 -20.94
CA PRO A 38 -0.02 -11.13 -21.98
C PRO A 38 0.76 -10.83 -23.26
N HIS A 39 2.06 -10.59 -23.14
CA HIS A 39 2.99 -10.34 -24.24
C HIS A 39 4.41 -10.76 -23.83
N THR A 40 5.28 -10.93 -24.83
CA THR A 40 6.67 -11.34 -24.62
C THR A 40 7.66 -10.19 -24.45
N ASP A 41 7.17 -8.96 -24.57
CA ASP A 41 7.97 -7.75 -24.36
C ASP A 41 8.06 -7.42 -22.86
N VAL A 42 8.62 -8.36 -22.12
CA VAL A 42 8.85 -8.28 -20.66
C VAL A 42 10.29 -8.65 -20.40
N SER A 43 10.92 -7.96 -19.46
CA SER A 43 12.29 -8.25 -19.05
C SER A 43 12.36 -9.29 -17.93
N VAL A 44 13.48 -10.00 -17.87
CA VAL A 44 13.81 -10.93 -16.78
C VAL A 44 13.86 -10.18 -15.45
N THR A 45 13.13 -10.67 -14.46
CA THR A 45 13.12 -10.15 -13.09
C THR A 45 13.74 -11.14 -12.11
N LYS A 46 14.15 -10.67 -10.94
CA LYS A 46 14.72 -11.50 -9.87
C LYS A 46 13.80 -12.64 -9.43
N ALA A 47 12.48 -12.46 -9.53
CA ALA A 47 11.49 -13.45 -9.14
C ALA A 47 11.28 -14.56 -10.20
N MET A 48 11.80 -14.38 -11.40
CA MET A 48 11.63 -15.31 -12.51
C MET A 48 12.57 -16.48 -12.37
N LYS A 49 12.02 -17.71 -12.29
CA LYS A 49 12.81 -18.93 -12.16
C LYS A 49 12.63 -19.87 -13.35
N CYS A 50 11.52 -19.77 -14.07
CA CYS A 50 11.18 -20.65 -15.16
C CYS A 50 10.32 -19.92 -16.18
N LEU A 51 10.54 -20.22 -17.46
CA LEU A 51 9.70 -19.83 -18.58
C LEU A 51 9.26 -21.10 -19.31
N LEU A 52 7.97 -21.25 -19.50
CA LEU A 52 7.39 -22.35 -20.27
C LEU A 52 6.80 -21.79 -21.57
N ALA A 53 7.37 -22.17 -22.70
CA ALA A 53 6.78 -21.92 -24.01
C ALA A 53 5.74 -23.01 -24.28
N ILE A 54 4.48 -22.62 -24.41
CA ILE A 54 3.36 -23.55 -24.61
C ILE A 54 3.33 -23.96 -26.07
N THR A 55 3.40 -25.27 -26.33
CA THR A 55 3.14 -25.84 -27.66
C THR A 55 1.64 -26.00 -27.89
N ASP A 56 1.22 -26.14 -29.14
CA ASP A 56 -0.20 -26.32 -29.47
C ASP A 56 -0.81 -27.58 -28.86
N GLU A 57 0.02 -28.61 -28.64
CA GLU A 57 -0.39 -29.84 -27.94
C GLU A 57 -0.64 -29.64 -26.44
N MET A 58 0.04 -28.66 -25.83
CA MET A 58 -0.09 -28.32 -24.40
C MET A 58 -1.21 -27.30 -24.12
N LYS A 59 -1.76 -26.69 -25.15
CA LYS A 59 -2.88 -25.76 -24.95
C LYS A 59 -4.06 -26.53 -24.39
N SER A 60 -4.44 -26.20 -23.15
CA SER A 60 -5.71 -26.68 -22.62
C SER A 60 -6.84 -26.13 -23.50
N LYS A 61 -7.84 -26.96 -23.77
CA LYS A 61 -9.08 -26.48 -24.37
C LYS A 61 -9.60 -25.35 -23.49
N ASP A 62 -10.04 -24.25 -24.11
CA ASP A 62 -10.66 -23.16 -23.38
C ASP A 62 -11.80 -23.69 -22.52
N THR A 63 -11.54 -23.80 -21.23
CA THR A 63 -12.52 -24.31 -20.27
C THR A 63 -13.10 -23.11 -19.54
N PHE A 64 -14.40 -22.95 -19.64
CA PHE A 64 -15.11 -21.89 -18.93
C PHE A 64 -15.17 -22.21 -17.42
N GLU A 65 -15.06 -21.17 -16.60
CA GLU A 65 -15.32 -21.30 -15.18
C GLU A 65 -16.81 -21.61 -14.94
N MET A 66 -17.06 -22.72 -14.26
CA MET A 66 -18.41 -23.15 -13.88
C MET A 66 -18.64 -22.91 -12.39
N PRO A 67 -19.90 -22.79 -11.94
CA PRO A 67 -20.19 -22.68 -10.52
C PRO A 67 -19.65 -23.87 -9.71
N CYS A 68 -19.22 -23.60 -8.47
CA CYS A 68 -18.72 -24.63 -7.58
C CYS A 68 -19.81 -25.65 -7.22
N ILE A 69 -19.56 -26.94 -7.49
CA ILE A 69 -20.49 -28.07 -7.21
C ILE A 69 -20.30 -28.67 -5.81
N ARG A 70 -19.42 -28.09 -4.96
CA ARG A 70 -19.14 -28.53 -3.59
C ARG A 70 -18.65 -29.98 -3.48
N CYS A 71 -17.86 -30.45 -4.44
CA CYS A 71 -17.37 -31.81 -4.50
C CYS A 71 -16.24 -32.14 -3.52
N THR A 72 -15.71 -31.20 -2.76
CA THR A 72 -14.63 -31.28 -1.75
C THR A 72 -13.25 -31.75 -2.25
N LYS A 73 -13.07 -32.13 -3.49
CA LYS A 73 -11.78 -32.62 -4.04
C LYS A 73 -10.61 -31.63 -3.78
N CYS A 74 -10.89 -30.33 -3.80
CA CYS A 74 -9.87 -29.31 -3.52
C CYS A 74 -9.38 -29.34 -2.07
N VAL A 75 -10.18 -29.79 -1.11
CA VAL A 75 -9.79 -29.94 0.30
C VAL A 75 -8.86 -31.15 0.47
N GLU A 76 -9.20 -32.26 -0.17
CA GLU A 76 -8.45 -33.51 -0.07
C GLU A 76 -6.99 -33.36 -0.56
N VAL A 77 -6.76 -32.55 -1.59
CA VAL A 77 -5.43 -32.35 -2.19
C VAL A 77 -4.67 -31.19 -1.60
N CYS A 78 -5.24 -30.46 -0.64
CA CYS A 78 -4.59 -29.28 -0.07
C CYS A 78 -3.46 -29.69 0.88
N PRO A 79 -2.17 -29.39 0.57
CA PRO A 79 -1.06 -29.76 1.44
C PRO A 79 -1.03 -28.96 2.75
N ALA A 80 -1.66 -27.79 2.77
CA ALA A 80 -1.80 -26.94 3.96
C ALA A 80 -3.09 -27.22 4.74
N GLN A 81 -3.88 -28.23 4.36
CA GLN A 81 -5.13 -28.65 5.01
C GLN A 81 -6.15 -27.48 5.17
N LEU A 82 -6.18 -26.60 4.20
CA LEU A 82 -7.14 -25.49 4.16
C LEU A 82 -8.47 -25.94 3.54
N GLN A 83 -9.43 -25.02 3.58
CA GLN A 83 -10.74 -25.19 2.91
C GLN A 83 -10.83 -24.30 1.65
N PRO A 84 -10.32 -24.74 0.49
CA PRO A 84 -10.22 -23.91 -0.70
C PRO A 84 -11.56 -23.37 -1.19
N GLN A 85 -12.64 -24.10 -1.05
CA GLN A 85 -13.97 -23.65 -1.44
C GLN A 85 -14.45 -22.45 -0.61
N GLU A 86 -14.22 -22.46 0.70
CA GLU A 86 -14.60 -21.36 1.59
C GLU A 86 -13.71 -20.15 1.32
N LEU A 87 -12.40 -20.37 1.16
CA LEU A 87 -11.48 -19.33 0.74
C LEU A 87 -11.92 -18.64 -0.56
N TYR A 88 -12.38 -19.41 -1.54
CA TYR A 88 -12.89 -18.87 -2.81
C TYR A 88 -14.13 -17.99 -2.60
N TRP A 89 -15.11 -18.45 -1.83
CA TRP A 89 -16.35 -17.72 -1.65
C TRP A 89 -16.15 -16.44 -0.87
N HIS A 90 -15.35 -16.47 0.19
CA HIS A 90 -15.01 -15.29 0.95
C HIS A 90 -14.13 -14.31 0.15
N ALA A 91 -13.20 -14.79 -0.68
CA ALA A 91 -12.44 -13.94 -1.60
C ALA A 91 -13.36 -13.26 -2.63
N LYS A 92 -14.29 -14.00 -3.22
CA LYS A 92 -15.26 -13.48 -4.19
C LYS A 92 -16.22 -12.47 -3.57
N SER A 93 -16.65 -12.69 -2.32
CA SER A 93 -17.51 -11.78 -1.56
C SER A 93 -16.75 -10.64 -0.84
N LYS A 94 -15.42 -10.56 -0.99
CA LYS A 94 -14.55 -9.54 -0.37
C LYS A 94 -14.62 -9.50 1.16
N GLN A 95 -14.90 -10.64 1.80
CA GLN A 95 -14.92 -10.77 3.26
C GLN A 95 -13.50 -11.07 3.78
N PHE A 96 -12.60 -10.10 3.68
CA PHE A 96 -11.17 -10.28 3.92
C PHE A 96 -10.82 -10.57 5.38
N GLU A 97 -11.57 -10.05 6.34
CA GLU A 97 -11.38 -10.32 7.77
C GLU A 97 -11.52 -11.81 8.06
N LYS A 98 -12.61 -12.45 7.59
CA LYS A 98 -12.83 -13.90 7.75
C LYS A 98 -11.75 -14.72 7.09
N LEU A 99 -11.27 -14.30 5.92
CA LEU A 99 -10.19 -15.00 5.22
C LEU A 99 -8.90 -15.06 6.05
N THR A 100 -8.64 -14.03 6.85
CA THR A 100 -7.43 -13.92 7.65
C THR A 100 -7.58 -14.63 8.99
N GLU A 101 -8.68 -14.40 9.68
CA GLU A 101 -8.90 -14.88 11.04
C GLU A 101 -9.38 -16.33 11.10
N ASP A 102 -10.42 -16.67 10.34
CA ASP A 102 -11.07 -17.98 10.42
C ASP A 102 -10.41 -19.00 9.48
N TYR A 103 -10.15 -18.59 8.23
CA TYR A 103 -9.71 -19.50 7.17
C TYR A 103 -8.22 -19.48 6.87
N LYS A 104 -7.44 -18.65 7.54
CA LYS A 104 -5.97 -18.59 7.47
C LYS A 104 -5.43 -18.56 6.04
N LEU A 105 -5.96 -17.66 5.22
CA LEU A 105 -5.60 -17.51 3.81
C LEU A 105 -4.08 -17.43 3.58
N PHE A 106 -3.35 -16.80 4.51
CA PHE A 106 -1.90 -16.62 4.38
C PHE A 106 -1.09 -17.92 4.51
N ASP A 107 -1.65 -18.97 5.07
CA ASP A 107 -1.02 -20.30 5.14
C ASP A 107 -1.07 -21.01 3.78
N CYS A 108 -1.86 -20.51 2.83
CA CYS A 108 -1.90 -21.03 1.48
C CYS A 108 -0.57 -20.76 0.76
N ILE A 109 0.11 -21.84 0.33
CA ILE A 109 1.38 -21.77 -0.41
C ILE A 109 1.19 -21.59 -1.93
N GLU A 110 -0.03 -21.44 -2.39
CA GLU A 110 -0.39 -21.19 -3.80
C GLU A 110 0.12 -22.30 -4.76
N CYS A 111 0.16 -23.54 -4.31
CA CYS A 111 0.70 -24.67 -5.07
C CYS A 111 -0.10 -25.04 -6.33
N GLY A 112 -1.38 -24.64 -6.43
CA GLY A 112 -2.22 -24.89 -7.59
C GLY A 112 -2.97 -26.23 -7.59
N CYS A 113 -2.70 -27.15 -6.64
CA CYS A 113 -3.34 -28.47 -6.60
C CYS A 113 -4.87 -28.40 -6.58
N CYS A 114 -5.43 -27.47 -5.79
CA CYS A 114 -6.87 -27.26 -5.70
C CYS A 114 -7.52 -26.82 -7.01
N SER A 115 -6.85 -25.95 -7.77
CA SER A 115 -7.31 -25.52 -9.10
C SER A 115 -7.23 -26.67 -10.11
N TYR A 116 -6.17 -27.48 -10.03
CA TYR A 116 -5.93 -28.60 -10.95
C TYR A 116 -7.02 -29.68 -10.85
N VAL A 117 -7.46 -30.02 -9.64
CA VAL A 117 -8.48 -31.06 -9.42
C VAL A 117 -9.93 -30.54 -9.54
N CYS A 118 -10.10 -29.25 -9.73
CA CYS A 118 -11.44 -28.63 -9.75
C CYS A 118 -12.22 -29.00 -11.03
N PRO A 119 -13.32 -29.75 -10.93
CA PRO A 119 -14.11 -30.13 -12.10
C PRO A 119 -14.86 -28.93 -12.72
N SER A 120 -15.01 -27.85 -11.96
CA SER A 120 -15.63 -26.61 -12.41
C SER A 120 -14.62 -25.60 -12.99
N ASN A 121 -13.36 -25.99 -13.15
CA ASN A 121 -12.27 -25.15 -13.69
C ASN A 121 -12.13 -23.78 -13.03
N ILE A 122 -12.42 -23.69 -11.73
CA ILE A 122 -12.31 -22.43 -11.00
C ILE A 122 -10.83 -22.12 -10.75
N PRO A 123 -10.34 -20.92 -11.15
CA PRO A 123 -8.96 -20.51 -10.93
C PRO A 123 -8.72 -20.08 -9.46
N LEU A 124 -8.88 -21.03 -8.52
CA LEU A 124 -8.87 -20.79 -7.07
C LEU A 124 -7.65 -19.99 -6.61
N VAL A 125 -6.46 -20.35 -7.11
CA VAL A 125 -5.20 -19.68 -6.71
C VAL A 125 -5.20 -18.19 -7.10
N GLN A 126 -5.80 -17.83 -8.23
CA GLN A 126 -5.86 -16.44 -8.66
C GLN A 126 -6.76 -15.61 -7.72
N TYR A 127 -7.87 -16.17 -7.27
CA TYR A 127 -8.71 -15.53 -6.24
C TYR A 127 -7.97 -15.34 -4.91
N TYR A 128 -7.13 -16.29 -4.52
CA TYR A 128 -6.32 -16.16 -3.30
C TYR A 128 -5.23 -15.11 -3.43
N ARG A 129 -4.54 -15.06 -4.57
CA ARG A 129 -3.56 -14.01 -4.86
C ARG A 129 -4.19 -12.63 -4.83
N TYR A 130 -5.34 -12.49 -5.46
CA TYR A 130 -6.12 -11.25 -5.42
C TYR A 130 -6.46 -10.87 -3.97
N ALA A 131 -7.06 -11.77 -3.20
CA ALA A 131 -7.43 -11.49 -1.82
C ALA A 131 -6.22 -11.14 -0.94
N LYS A 132 -5.10 -11.87 -1.07
CA LYS A 132 -3.85 -11.56 -0.37
C LYS A 132 -3.29 -10.19 -0.73
N SER A 133 -3.37 -9.78 -2.00
CA SER A 133 -2.92 -8.46 -2.44
C SER A 133 -3.77 -7.37 -1.80
N GLU A 134 -5.09 -7.49 -1.89
CA GLU A 134 -6.03 -6.52 -1.30
C GLU A 134 -5.84 -6.36 0.21
N ILE A 135 -5.70 -7.48 0.94
CA ILE A 135 -5.45 -7.45 2.39
C ILE A 135 -4.14 -6.73 2.71
N ARG A 136 -3.06 -7.03 1.98
CA ARG A 136 -1.77 -6.37 2.18
C ARG A 136 -1.84 -4.87 1.90
N ASP A 137 -2.56 -4.47 0.87
CA ASP A 137 -2.71 -3.06 0.51
C ASP A 137 -3.57 -2.31 1.53
N GLN A 138 -4.62 -2.94 2.06
CA GLN A 138 -5.42 -2.39 3.16
C GLN A 138 -4.57 -2.22 4.43
N LEU A 139 -3.76 -3.22 4.81
CA LEU A 139 -2.88 -3.13 5.98
C LEU A 139 -1.86 -2.00 5.83
N LYS A 140 -1.22 -1.87 4.67
CA LYS A 140 -0.28 -0.77 4.41
C LYS A 140 -0.97 0.59 4.47
N SER A 141 -2.17 0.70 3.90
CA SER A 141 -2.94 1.94 3.92
C SER A 141 -3.33 2.34 5.35
N SER A 142 -3.75 1.37 6.17
CA SER A 142 -4.05 1.59 7.59
C SER A 142 -2.81 2.05 8.37
N GLU A 143 -1.67 1.38 8.18
CA GLU A 143 -0.40 1.76 8.83
C GLU A 143 0.02 3.20 8.47
N VAL A 144 -0.05 3.56 7.19
CA VAL A 144 0.25 4.93 6.75
C VAL A 144 -0.71 5.95 7.37
N ALA A 145 -2.00 5.62 7.47
CA ALA A 145 -3.00 6.49 8.09
C ALA A 145 -2.76 6.67 9.59
N ASP A 146 -2.37 5.60 10.30
CA ASP A 146 -2.07 5.65 11.73
C ASP A 146 -0.83 6.50 12.01
N ILE A 147 0.24 6.34 11.23
CA ILE A 147 1.43 7.18 11.33
C ILE A 147 1.10 8.66 11.05
N ALA A 148 0.25 8.93 10.06
CA ALA A 148 -0.17 10.29 9.74
C ALA A 148 -0.99 10.91 10.88
N ARG A 149 -1.87 10.13 11.53
CA ARG A 149 -2.66 10.54 12.69
C ARG A 149 -1.77 10.90 13.87
N GLU A 150 -0.84 10.02 14.24
CA GLU A 150 0.11 10.25 15.31
C GLU A 150 0.95 11.52 15.10
N ARG A 151 1.45 11.72 13.88
CA ARG A 151 2.20 12.95 13.52
C ARG A 151 1.35 14.21 13.66
N ASN A 152 0.08 14.13 13.28
CA ASN A 152 -0.83 15.27 13.39
C ASN A 152 -1.15 15.60 14.86
N GLU A 153 -1.42 14.59 15.68
CA GLU A 153 -1.66 14.75 17.12
C GLU A 153 -0.46 15.37 17.82
N PHE A 154 0.75 14.90 17.51
CA PHE A 154 1.99 15.48 18.04
C PHE A 154 2.17 16.93 17.60
N ARG A 155 1.83 17.26 16.35
CA ARG A 155 1.86 18.65 15.86
C ARG A 155 0.91 19.55 16.63
N LEU A 156 -0.32 19.10 16.85
CA LEU A 156 -1.32 19.86 17.62
C LEU A 156 -0.87 20.08 19.06
N TYR A 157 -0.39 19.05 19.72
CA TYR A 157 0.18 19.13 21.06
C TYR A 157 1.33 20.16 21.15
N ARG A 158 2.27 20.12 20.19
CA ARG A 158 3.37 21.08 20.15
C ARG A 158 2.87 22.53 20.00
N LEU A 159 1.90 22.76 19.12
CA LEU A 159 1.33 24.09 18.90
C LEU A 159 0.62 24.62 20.16
N GLU A 160 -0.10 23.78 20.90
CA GLU A 160 -0.72 24.15 22.17
C GLU A 160 0.32 24.49 23.23
N ARG A 161 1.35 23.68 23.37
CA ARG A 161 2.46 23.95 24.29
C ARG A 161 3.15 25.27 23.97
N GLU A 162 3.48 25.52 22.70
CA GLU A 162 4.08 26.78 22.27
C GLU A 162 3.19 27.99 22.57
N LYS A 163 1.86 27.87 22.39
CA LYS A 163 0.91 28.93 22.74
C LYS A 163 0.91 29.21 24.26
N LYS A 164 0.90 28.17 25.08
CA LYS A 164 0.96 28.31 26.55
C LYS A 164 2.25 28.98 27.00
N GLU A 165 3.40 28.49 26.52
CA GLU A 165 4.72 29.06 26.84
C GLU A 165 4.84 30.52 26.39
N ARG A 166 4.26 30.88 25.23
CA ARG A 166 4.23 32.26 24.77
C ARG A 166 3.34 33.15 25.66
N ALA A 167 2.17 32.65 26.04
CA ALA A 167 1.27 33.35 26.93
C ALA A 167 1.92 33.58 28.31
N GLU A 168 2.56 32.56 28.90
CA GLU A 168 3.27 32.66 30.14
C GLU A 168 4.44 33.66 30.09
N ARG A 169 5.27 33.59 29.05
CA ARG A 169 6.35 34.58 28.83
C ARG A 169 5.82 36.01 28.74
N ASN A 170 4.71 36.19 28.01
CA ASN A 170 4.09 37.51 27.89
C ASN A 170 3.50 38.01 29.21
N ALA A 171 2.89 37.08 30.00
CA ALA A 171 2.38 37.41 31.34
C ALA A 171 3.54 37.81 32.31
N GLN A 172 4.63 37.06 32.32
CA GLN A 172 5.83 37.37 33.12
C GLN A 172 6.44 38.74 32.72
N ARG A 173 6.57 39.05 31.42
CA ARG A 173 7.04 40.36 30.95
C ARG A 173 6.14 41.48 31.43
N ARG A 174 4.81 41.31 31.38
CA ARG A 174 3.84 42.30 31.85
C ARG A 174 3.94 42.50 33.37
N ALA A 175 4.17 41.42 34.13
CA ALA A 175 4.33 41.49 35.60
C ALA A 175 5.67 42.14 36.00
N GLN A 176 6.73 41.98 35.22
CA GLN A 176 8.05 42.59 35.51
C GLN A 176 8.10 44.06 35.19
N THR A 177 7.20 44.59 34.32
CA THR A 177 7.12 46.01 34.07
C THR A 177 6.44 46.68 35.26
N SER A 178 7.24 47.34 36.13
CA SER A 178 6.72 47.96 37.34
C SER A 178 5.72 49.07 37.01
N ASP A 179 4.75 49.33 37.91
CA ASP A 179 3.78 50.41 37.71
C ASP A 179 4.46 51.78 37.69
N SER A 180 5.62 51.92 38.32
CA SER A 180 6.47 53.14 38.24
C SER A 180 7.01 53.34 36.81
N ASP A 181 7.46 52.31 36.11
CA ASP A 181 7.99 52.44 34.76
C ASP A 181 6.87 52.73 33.77
N LYS A 182 5.69 52.18 34.00
CA LYS A 182 4.49 52.56 33.19
C LYS A 182 4.09 54.01 33.37
N LYS A 183 4.12 54.52 34.61
CA LYS A 183 3.82 55.93 34.90
C LYS A 183 4.85 56.86 34.22
N LYS A 184 6.16 56.58 34.36
CA LYS A 184 7.22 57.33 33.70
C LYS A 184 7.05 57.35 32.16
N LEU A 185 6.77 56.24 31.54
CA LEU A 185 6.57 56.14 30.11
C LEU A 185 5.32 56.93 29.64
N ILE A 186 4.27 56.98 30.46
CA ILE A 186 3.05 57.75 30.18
C ILE A 186 3.35 59.26 30.31
N GLU A 187 4.11 59.67 31.31
CA GLU A 187 4.51 61.05 31.49
C GLU A 187 5.42 61.54 30.36
N GLU A 188 6.42 60.74 29.96
CA GLU A 188 7.29 61.06 28.85
C GLU A 188 6.51 61.20 27.52
N LYS A 189 5.55 60.33 27.27
CA LYS A 189 4.66 60.42 26.10
C LYS A 189 3.77 61.65 26.14
N LYS A 190 3.22 62.01 27.32
CA LYS A 190 2.41 63.23 27.48
C LYS A 190 3.25 64.49 27.28
N ALA A 191 4.49 64.50 27.82
CA ALA A 191 5.39 65.61 27.60
C ALA A 191 5.77 65.81 26.14
N ALA A 192 6.07 64.71 25.43
CA ALA A 192 6.37 64.76 23.99
C ALA A 192 5.19 65.22 23.13
N ILE A 193 3.98 64.81 23.48
CA ILE A 193 2.75 65.29 22.79
C ILE A 193 2.53 66.79 23.06
N ALA A 194 2.70 67.23 24.30
CA ALA A 194 2.54 68.66 24.65
C ALA A 194 3.58 69.56 23.94
N GLU A 195 4.82 69.09 23.81
CA GLU A 195 5.87 69.79 23.08
C GLU A 195 5.58 69.81 21.57
N ALA A 196 5.08 68.73 20.99
CA ALA A 196 4.65 68.69 19.58
C ALA A 196 3.50 69.63 19.31
N MET A 197 2.51 69.75 20.21
CA MET A 197 1.41 70.71 20.10
C MET A 197 1.89 72.18 20.16
N LYS A 198 2.79 72.49 21.08
CA LYS A 198 3.40 73.84 21.09
C LYS A 198 4.11 74.23 19.79
N ARG A 199 4.84 73.31 19.21
CA ARG A 199 5.51 73.52 17.91
C ARG A 199 4.54 73.73 16.75
N ILE A 200 3.35 73.13 16.83
CA ILE A 200 2.29 73.42 15.82
C ILE A 200 1.68 74.75 16.03
N GLU A 201 1.33 75.18 17.26
CA GLU A 201 0.80 76.52 17.58
C GLU A 201 1.76 77.65 17.26
N GLU A 202 3.09 77.46 17.36
CA GLU A 202 4.13 78.40 16.99
C GLU A 202 4.28 78.55 15.45
N LYS A 203 3.86 77.51 14.67
CA LYS A 203 3.88 77.60 13.20
C LYS A 203 2.63 78.19 12.55
N GLU A 204 1.55 78.23 13.31
CA GLU A 204 0.30 78.83 12.88
C GLU A 204 0.18 80.31 13.23
N LYS A 205 1.18 80.92 13.93
CA LYS A 205 1.35 82.34 14.16
C LYS A 205 2.38 82.96 13.18
#